data_68dab9521b3df21e45395171d7a71fea
#
_entry.id   68dab9521b3df21e45395171d7a71fea
#
_cell.length_a   1.000
_cell.length_b   1.000
_cell.length_c   1.000
_cell.angle_alpha   90.00
_cell.angle_beta   90.00
_cell.angle_gamma   90.00
#
_symmetry.space_group_name_H-M   'P 1'
#
loop_
_entity.id
_entity.type
_entity.pdbx_description
1 polymer ?
#
loop_
_entity_poly.entity_id
_entity_poly.type
_entity_poly.pdbx_seq_one_letter_code
_entity_poly.pdbx_strand_id
1 'polypeptide(L)'
;LDCTLGYGGHTSKMLEKLDGQGHVYGLDIDSIEIEKTTQRLRNKGFDENLFTSILTNFRNIDEVSEKYGQFDFVLADLGVSSMQIDNPERGFSYKKDGPLDLRLNPKAGRPASQILKELSREDLENILLENSDETLC
;
A
#
# COMPACT_ATOMS: atom_id res chain seq x y z
N LEU A 1 7.80 6.64 -10.99
CA LEU A 1 6.61 6.03 -10.40
C LEU A 1 6.97 5.32 -9.09
N ASP A 2 6.22 5.58 -8.01
CA ASP A 2 6.24 4.83 -6.76
C ASP A 2 4.95 4.01 -6.69
N CYS A 3 5.06 2.69 -6.83
CA CYS A 3 3.90 1.77 -6.82
C CYS A 3 3.34 1.51 -5.42
N THR A 4 4.03 1.96 -4.39
CA THR A 4 3.77 1.67 -2.97
C THR A 4 4.00 2.92 -2.13
N LEU A 5 3.20 3.97 -2.41
CA LEU A 5 3.36 5.30 -1.82
C LEU A 5 3.47 5.27 -0.29
N GLY A 6 2.58 4.52 0.38
CA GLY A 6 2.55 4.39 1.83
C GLY A 6 2.69 5.73 2.55
N TYR A 7 3.63 5.84 3.47
CA TYR A 7 3.96 7.08 4.17
C TYR A 7 4.64 8.15 3.30
N GLY A 8 5.09 7.81 2.08
CA GLY A 8 5.76 8.71 1.15
C GLY A 8 7.24 8.95 1.45
N GLY A 9 7.88 8.05 2.18
CA GLY A 9 9.31 8.16 2.50
C GLY A 9 10.19 8.13 1.25
N HIS A 10 10.00 7.13 0.41
CA HIS A 10 10.71 7.00 -0.86
C HIS A 10 10.35 8.12 -1.83
N THR A 11 9.05 8.40 -2.00
CA THR A 11 8.56 9.52 -2.82
C THR A 11 9.19 10.86 -2.40
N SER A 12 9.25 11.16 -1.09
CA SER A 12 9.90 12.37 -0.60
C SER A 12 11.36 12.46 -1.01
N LYS A 13 12.10 11.34 -0.91
CA LYS A 13 13.50 11.28 -1.31
C LYS A 13 13.70 11.40 -2.82
N MET A 14 12.81 10.82 -3.62
CA MET A 14 12.83 11.01 -5.08
C MET A 14 12.61 12.48 -5.44
N LEU A 15 11.60 13.13 -4.85
CA LEU A 15 11.29 14.54 -5.09
C LEU A 15 12.43 15.46 -4.68
N GLU A 16 13.06 15.21 -3.50
CA GLU A 16 14.25 15.94 -3.05
C GLU A 16 15.41 15.82 -4.06
N LYS A 17 15.61 14.61 -4.63
CA LYS A 17 16.68 14.36 -5.60
C LYS A 17 16.40 14.93 -6.98
N LEU A 18 15.15 14.99 -7.39
CA LEU A 18 14.75 15.59 -8.66
C LEU A 18 14.91 17.12 -8.66
N ASP A 19 14.92 17.75 -7.49
CA ASP A 19 15.14 19.20 -7.34
C ASP A 19 14.30 20.04 -8.31
N GLY A 20 13.01 19.70 -8.43
CA GLY A 20 12.08 20.35 -9.35
C GLY A 20 12.21 19.97 -10.83
N GLN A 21 13.13 19.07 -11.18
CA GLN A 21 13.37 18.63 -12.56
C GLN A 21 12.61 17.35 -12.95
N GLY A 22 11.39 17.20 -12.49
CA GLY A 22 10.60 16.03 -12.83
C GLY A 22 9.33 15.92 -12.02
N HIS A 23 8.60 14.82 -12.23
CA HIS A 23 7.34 14.56 -11.57
C HIS A 23 7.32 13.14 -11.00
N VAL A 24 6.82 12.97 -9.79
CA VAL A 24 6.62 11.65 -9.17
C VAL A 24 5.13 11.33 -9.09
N TYR A 25 4.77 10.18 -9.62
CA TYR A 25 3.44 9.58 -9.41
C TYR A 25 3.54 8.54 -8.31
N GLY A 26 2.64 8.61 -7.31
CA GLY A 26 2.59 7.67 -6.20
C GLY A 26 1.27 6.92 -6.16
N LEU A 27 1.33 5.57 -6.21
CA LEU A 27 0.16 4.70 -6.14
C LEU A 27 -0.02 4.15 -4.73
N ASP A 28 -1.26 4.06 -4.29
CA ASP A 28 -1.63 3.30 -3.11
C ASP A 28 -3.07 2.79 -3.23
N ILE A 29 -3.38 1.68 -2.58
CA ILE A 29 -4.75 1.16 -2.45
C ILE A 29 -5.41 1.60 -1.16
N ASP A 30 -4.65 2.14 -0.22
CA ASP A 30 -5.12 2.61 1.07
C ASP A 30 -5.56 4.08 0.98
N SER A 31 -6.88 4.29 0.90
CA SER A 31 -7.45 5.64 0.79
C SER A 31 -7.15 6.54 1.98
N ILE A 32 -6.86 5.96 3.16
CA ILE A 32 -6.52 6.72 4.37
C ILE A 32 -5.08 7.18 4.30
N GLU A 33 -4.17 6.29 3.92
CA GLU A 33 -2.75 6.61 3.83
C GLU A 33 -2.45 7.57 2.68
N ILE A 34 -3.09 7.39 1.53
CA ILE A 34 -2.85 8.25 0.36
C ILE A 34 -3.23 9.71 0.63
N GLU A 35 -4.34 9.95 1.34
CA GLU A 35 -4.76 11.30 1.71
C GLU A 35 -3.77 11.96 2.67
N LYS A 36 -3.40 11.26 3.74
CA LYS A 36 -2.42 11.74 4.74
C LYS A 36 -1.07 12.01 4.12
N THR A 37 -0.61 11.12 3.24
CA THR A 37 0.69 11.24 2.59
C THR A 37 0.72 12.37 1.59
N THR A 38 -0.33 12.54 0.80
CA THR A 38 -0.48 13.69 -0.11
C THR A 38 -0.38 15.01 0.65
N GLN A 39 -1.11 15.15 1.76
CA GLN A 39 -1.04 16.35 2.59
C GLN A 39 0.36 16.56 3.19
N ARG A 40 1.01 15.49 3.63
CA ARG A 40 2.38 15.55 4.19
C ARG A 40 3.40 16.01 3.16
N LEU A 41 3.33 15.51 1.93
CA LEU A 41 4.23 15.91 0.85
C LEU A 41 3.99 17.37 0.43
N ARG A 42 2.73 17.79 0.35
CA ARG A 42 2.38 19.21 0.10
C ARG A 42 2.90 20.15 1.17
N ASN A 43 2.80 19.77 2.44
CA ASN A 43 3.35 20.55 3.56
C ASN A 43 4.89 20.65 3.51
N LYS A 44 5.57 19.75 2.81
CA LYS A 44 7.01 19.83 2.51
C LYS A 44 7.34 20.68 1.27
N GLY A 45 6.34 21.23 0.59
CA GLY A 45 6.53 22.08 -0.58
C GLY A 45 6.42 21.34 -1.93
N PHE A 46 6.06 20.06 -1.94
CA PHE A 46 5.85 19.29 -3.18
C PHE A 46 4.40 19.45 -3.64
N ASP A 47 4.16 20.39 -4.53
CA ASP A 47 2.85 20.72 -5.08
C ASP A 47 2.41 19.76 -6.20
N GLU A 48 1.28 20.07 -6.84
CA GLU A 48 0.74 19.24 -7.93
C GLU A 48 1.58 19.24 -9.22
N ASN A 49 2.52 20.17 -9.38
CA ASN A 49 3.44 20.18 -10.51
C ASN A 49 4.57 19.17 -10.31
N LEU A 50 4.84 18.75 -9.08
CA LEU A 50 5.93 17.85 -8.72
C LEU A 50 5.43 16.44 -8.33
N PHE A 51 4.22 16.35 -7.77
CA PHE A 51 3.70 15.10 -7.23
C PHE A 51 2.21 14.91 -7.49
N THR A 52 1.85 13.71 -7.95
CA THR A 52 0.46 13.24 -8.09
C THR A 52 0.28 11.91 -7.37
N SER A 53 -0.68 11.87 -6.45
CA SER A 53 -1.12 10.62 -5.82
C SER A 53 -2.29 10.01 -6.60
N ILE A 54 -2.29 8.68 -6.74
CA ILE A 54 -3.30 7.94 -7.50
C ILE A 54 -3.80 6.78 -6.64
N LEU A 55 -5.08 6.80 -6.29
CA LEU A 55 -5.72 5.71 -5.54
C LEU A 55 -6.02 4.55 -6.49
N THR A 56 -5.08 3.64 -6.60
CA THR A 56 -5.21 2.44 -7.44
C THR A 56 -4.30 1.33 -6.95
N ASN A 57 -4.58 0.10 -7.38
CA ASN A 57 -3.65 -1.01 -7.18
C ASN A 57 -2.54 -0.96 -8.24
N PHE A 58 -1.29 -1.17 -7.86
CA PHE A 58 -0.15 -1.18 -8.79
C PHE A 58 -0.28 -2.26 -9.90
N ARG A 59 -1.15 -3.25 -9.72
CA ARG A 59 -1.50 -4.21 -10.78
C ARG A 59 -2.12 -3.55 -12.02
N ASN A 60 -2.64 -2.32 -11.89
CA ASN A 60 -3.22 -1.53 -12.96
C ASN A 60 -2.20 -0.50 -13.52
N ILE A 61 -0.90 -0.82 -13.45
CA ILE A 61 0.18 0.07 -13.90
C ILE A 61 0.09 0.38 -15.40
N ASP A 62 -0.46 -0.52 -16.18
CA ASP A 62 -0.78 -0.33 -17.60
C ASP A 62 -1.75 0.84 -17.82
N GLU A 63 -2.88 0.88 -17.11
CA GLU A 63 -3.84 2.00 -17.16
C GLU A 63 -3.19 3.33 -16.72
N VAL A 64 -2.32 3.26 -15.72
CA VAL A 64 -1.58 4.45 -15.24
C VAL A 64 -0.61 4.93 -16.31
N SER A 65 0.11 4.02 -16.96
CA SER A 65 1.03 4.34 -18.04
C SER A 65 0.32 4.87 -19.30
N GLU A 66 -0.84 4.33 -19.63
CA GLU A 66 -1.67 4.85 -20.73
C GLU A 66 -2.10 6.31 -20.48
N LYS A 67 -2.43 6.64 -19.22
CA LYS A 67 -2.92 7.97 -18.85
C LYS A 67 -1.81 9.02 -18.69
N TYR A 68 -0.68 8.64 -18.10
CA TYR A 68 0.36 9.58 -17.67
C TYR A 68 1.67 9.44 -18.47
N GLY A 69 1.77 8.43 -19.33
CA GLY A 69 2.95 8.17 -20.15
C GLY A 69 3.90 7.14 -19.53
N GLN A 70 5.06 6.97 -20.16
CA GLN A 70 6.10 6.07 -19.67
C GLN A 70 6.88 6.71 -18.52
N PHE A 71 7.42 5.87 -17.65
CA PHE A 71 8.17 6.28 -16.48
C PHE A 71 9.65 5.90 -16.64
N ASP A 72 10.56 6.85 -16.35
CA ASP A 72 12.00 6.61 -16.36
C ASP A 72 12.45 5.71 -15.22
N PHE A 73 11.70 5.68 -14.12
CA PHE A 73 11.99 4.88 -12.95
C PHE A 73 10.71 4.40 -12.29
N VAL A 74 10.69 3.12 -11.88
CA VAL A 74 9.57 2.50 -11.16
C VAL A 74 10.10 1.85 -9.89
N LEU A 75 9.50 2.20 -8.76
CA LEU A 75 9.78 1.60 -7.46
C LEU A 75 8.54 0.82 -6.97
N ALA A 76 8.75 -0.35 -6.42
CA ALA A 76 7.75 -1.11 -5.67
C ALA A 76 8.38 -1.67 -4.39
N ASP A 77 8.06 -1.08 -3.25
CA ASP A 77 8.45 -1.57 -1.92
C ASP A 77 7.26 -2.34 -1.31
N LEU A 78 7.25 -3.65 -1.62
CA LEU A 78 6.09 -4.51 -1.32
C LEU A 78 6.01 -4.85 0.16
N GLY A 79 4.81 -4.75 0.71
CA GLY A 79 4.54 -5.07 2.11
C GLY A 79 3.55 -4.11 2.76
N VAL A 80 3.48 -4.14 4.09
CA VAL A 80 2.68 -3.22 4.91
C VAL A 80 3.55 -2.12 5.51
N SER A 81 3.01 -0.92 5.62
CA SER A 81 3.73 0.20 6.23
C SER A 81 3.76 0.10 7.75
N SER A 82 4.77 0.70 8.38
CA SER A 82 4.84 0.82 9.85
C SER A 82 3.59 1.47 10.43
N MET A 83 3.00 2.46 9.74
CA MET A 83 1.79 3.12 10.18
C MET A 83 0.56 2.19 10.20
N GLN A 84 0.49 1.24 9.27
CA GLN A 84 -0.54 0.21 9.26
C GLN A 84 -0.33 -0.79 10.40
N ILE A 85 0.92 -1.19 10.67
CA ILE A 85 1.27 -2.10 11.77
C ILE A 85 1.00 -1.45 13.13
N ASP A 86 1.34 -0.18 13.29
CA ASP A 86 1.23 0.54 14.57
C ASP A 86 -0.21 0.94 14.93
N ASN A 87 -1.13 0.89 13.95
CA ASN A 87 -2.55 1.17 14.19
C ASN A 87 -3.31 -0.12 14.55
N PRO A 88 -3.74 -0.32 15.83
CA PRO A 88 -4.44 -1.53 16.25
C PRO A 88 -5.74 -1.80 15.47
N GLU A 89 -6.45 -0.74 15.06
CA GLU A 89 -7.71 -0.84 14.31
C GLU A 89 -7.56 -1.47 12.92
N ARG A 90 -6.31 -1.59 12.42
CA ARG A 90 -6.00 -2.23 11.14
C ARG A 90 -5.75 -3.74 11.27
N GLY A 91 -5.48 -4.23 12.47
CA GLY A 91 -5.28 -5.65 12.77
C GLY A 91 -3.99 -6.28 12.22
N PHE A 92 -3.00 -5.49 11.81
CA PHE A 92 -1.73 -6.00 11.27
C PHE A 92 -0.71 -6.44 12.34
N SER A 93 -0.95 -6.12 13.61
CA SER A 93 -0.04 -6.45 14.70
C SER A 93 -0.66 -7.40 15.70
N TYR A 94 0.08 -8.43 16.09
CA TYR A 94 -0.29 -9.31 17.21
C TYR A 94 0.10 -8.76 18.58
N LYS A 95 0.79 -7.60 18.64
CA LYS A 95 1.27 -6.99 19.89
C LYS A 95 0.18 -6.25 20.65
N LYS A 96 -0.92 -5.93 20.01
CA LYS A 96 -2.06 -5.21 20.59
C LYS A 96 -3.36 -5.86 20.11
N ASP A 97 -4.36 -5.88 20.98
CA ASP A 97 -5.70 -6.33 20.59
C ASP A 97 -6.28 -5.42 19.51
N GLY A 98 -6.94 -6.02 18.54
CA GLY A 98 -7.56 -5.35 17.42
C GLY A 98 -8.39 -6.29 16.56
N PRO A 99 -9.14 -5.78 15.58
CA PRO A 99 -9.91 -6.61 14.67
C PRO A 99 -8.98 -7.45 13.80
N LEU A 100 -9.31 -8.71 13.55
CA LEU A 100 -8.61 -9.53 12.58
C LEU A 100 -9.11 -9.16 11.16
N ASP A 101 -8.68 -7.99 10.68
CA ASP A 101 -9.10 -7.43 9.39
C ASP A 101 -8.10 -7.70 8.28
N LEU A 102 -6.87 -7.22 8.40
CA LEU A 102 -5.74 -7.37 7.47
C LEU A 102 -5.95 -6.78 6.06
N ARG A 103 -7.03 -6.05 5.80
CA ARG A 103 -7.24 -5.40 4.51
C ARG A 103 -6.39 -4.14 4.36
N LEU A 104 -5.61 -4.04 3.31
CA LEU A 104 -4.93 -2.78 2.95
C LEU A 104 -5.95 -1.70 2.58
N ASN A 105 -6.98 -2.05 1.82
CA ASN A 105 -8.12 -1.16 1.59
C ASN A 105 -9.30 -1.58 2.48
N PRO A 106 -9.59 -0.87 3.59
CA PRO A 106 -10.66 -1.24 4.50
C PRO A 106 -12.07 -1.09 3.91
N LYS A 107 -12.20 -0.41 2.77
CA LYS A 107 -13.48 -0.20 2.07
C LYS A 107 -13.79 -1.29 1.04
N ALA A 108 -12.87 -2.23 0.79
CA ALA A 108 -13.03 -3.28 -0.21
C ALA A 108 -12.60 -4.65 0.29
N GLY A 109 -13.21 -5.69 -0.24
CA GLY A 109 -12.91 -7.07 0.11
C GLY A 109 -13.50 -7.51 1.46
N ARG A 110 -13.15 -8.73 1.87
CA ARG A 110 -13.60 -9.35 3.13
C ARG A 110 -12.47 -9.32 4.15
N PRO A 111 -12.75 -9.03 5.44
CA PRO A 111 -11.73 -9.11 6.49
C PRO A 111 -11.26 -10.55 6.70
N ALA A 112 -10.03 -10.73 7.16
CA ALA A 112 -9.45 -12.06 7.41
C ALA A 112 -10.30 -12.90 8.37
N SER A 113 -10.90 -12.28 9.38
CA SER A 113 -11.82 -12.94 10.31
C SER A 113 -13.04 -13.57 9.62
N GLN A 114 -13.53 -12.98 8.54
CA GLN A 114 -14.62 -13.54 7.77
C GLN A 114 -14.13 -14.68 6.88
N ILE A 115 -13.01 -14.49 6.20
CA ILE A 115 -12.41 -15.52 5.34
C ILE A 115 -12.15 -16.80 6.14
N LEU A 116 -11.52 -16.67 7.33
CA LEU A 116 -11.22 -17.81 8.19
C LEU A 116 -12.47 -18.57 8.68
N LYS A 117 -13.62 -17.90 8.82
CA LYS A 117 -14.89 -18.56 9.19
C LYS A 117 -15.54 -19.33 8.04
N GLU A 118 -15.25 -18.94 6.81
CA GLU A 118 -15.87 -19.51 5.61
C GLU A 118 -15.02 -20.63 5.00
N LEU A 119 -13.71 -20.66 5.25
CA LEU A 119 -12.80 -21.68 4.76
C LEU A 119 -13.05 -23.03 5.43
N SER A 120 -12.94 -24.09 4.64
CA SER A 120 -12.79 -25.44 5.19
C SER A 120 -11.43 -25.59 5.87
N ARG A 121 -11.29 -26.61 6.73
CA ARG A 121 -9.99 -26.93 7.34
C ARG A 121 -8.92 -27.22 6.27
N GLU A 122 -9.27 -27.99 5.25
CA GLU A 122 -8.37 -28.36 4.15
C GLU A 122 -7.90 -27.12 3.37
N ASP A 123 -8.80 -26.18 3.04
CA ASP A 123 -8.44 -24.93 2.36
C ASP A 123 -7.51 -24.08 3.20
N LEU A 124 -7.74 -24.00 4.52
CA LEU A 124 -6.90 -23.25 5.43
C LEU A 124 -5.49 -23.86 5.55
N GLU A 125 -5.39 -25.19 5.69
CA GLU A 125 -4.13 -25.93 5.71
C GLU A 125 -3.33 -25.66 4.41
N ASN A 126 -4.00 -25.72 3.25
CA ASN A 126 -3.37 -25.45 1.95
C ASN A 126 -2.85 -24.01 1.86
N ILE A 127 -3.63 -23.00 2.30
CA ILE A 127 -3.20 -21.60 2.28
C ILE A 127 -1.97 -21.39 3.18
N LEU A 128 -1.93 -22.01 4.35
CA LEU A 128 -0.80 -21.90 5.26
C LEU A 128 0.46 -22.58 4.70
N LEU A 129 0.31 -23.77 4.11
CA LEU A 129 1.41 -24.47 3.47
C LEU A 129 1.98 -23.71 2.26
N GLU A 130 1.12 -23.21 1.38
CA GLU A 130 1.56 -22.55 0.14
C GLU A 130 2.09 -21.14 0.31
N ASN A 131 1.60 -20.40 1.33
CA ASN A 131 1.88 -18.96 1.45
C ASN A 131 2.67 -18.56 2.70
N SER A 132 2.88 -19.46 3.65
CA SER A 132 3.63 -19.15 4.88
C SER A 132 4.65 -20.20 5.29
N ASP A 133 4.89 -21.22 4.45
CA ASP A 133 5.79 -22.35 4.72
C ASP A 133 5.47 -23.09 6.06
N GLU A 134 4.21 -22.97 6.55
CA GLU A 134 3.79 -23.64 7.79
C GLU A 134 3.51 -25.12 7.52
N THR A 135 4.32 -25.97 8.12
CA THR A 135 4.27 -27.43 7.91
C THR A 135 3.57 -28.19 9.04
N LEU A 136 3.16 -27.49 10.11
CA LEU A 136 2.60 -28.08 11.33
C LEU A 136 1.10 -27.79 11.51
N CYS A 137 0.38 -27.43 10.43
CA CYS A 137 -1.06 -27.14 10.47
C CYS A 137 -1.95 -28.40 10.41
#